data_7bb26677f9c1ecb9d93e5089bc0779d7
#
_entry.id   7bb26677f9c1ecb9d93e5089bc0779d7
#
_cell.length_a   1.000
_cell.length_b   1.000
_cell.length_c   1.000
_cell.angle_alpha   90.00
_cell.angle_beta   90.00
_cell.angle_gamma   90.00
#
_symmetry.space_group_name_H-M   'P 1'
#
loop_
_entity.id
_entity.type
_entity.pdbx_description
1 polymer ?
#
loop_
_entity_poly.entity_id
_entity_poly.type
_entity_poly.pdbx_seq_one_letter_code
_entity_poly.pdbx_strand_id
1 'polypeptide(L)'
;MSEQIEGRNAVLEAFRSGKCVDKLFILDGCQDGPVRTIAREARKTDTIINYVSKERLDQLSETHAHQGVIAQVAAYDYSTVDEILARAEEKGEAPFLIILDNVEDPHNLGAIIRTANLAGAHGVIIPKRRAVGLTSTVAKTSAGEINYTPVAKVTNIVRTIEELKEKGIWFVCADMGGETMYDLDLTGPMGLVIGNEGEGVSRLVREACDFTASIPMKGDIDSLNASVAAGVLAYEIVRQRLAKAGK
;
A
#
# COMPACT_ATOMS: atom_id res chain seq x y z
N MET A 1 3.56 16.78 -0.83
CA MET A 1 4.76 16.53 -1.64
C MET A 1 5.44 15.34 -0.99
N SER A 2 5.78 14.27 -1.72
CA SER A 2 6.79 13.35 -1.20
C SER A 2 8.00 14.22 -0.87
N GLU A 3 8.65 13.98 0.24
CA GLU A 3 9.86 14.72 0.55
C GLU A 3 10.91 14.27 -0.45
N GLN A 4 11.19 15.09 -1.45
CA GLN A 4 12.23 14.83 -2.43
C GLN A 4 13.54 15.36 -1.91
N ILE A 5 14.56 14.52 -1.93
CA ILE A 5 15.91 14.87 -1.51
C ILE A 5 16.82 14.74 -2.73
N GLU A 6 17.53 15.80 -3.05
CA GLU A 6 18.39 15.89 -4.21
C GLU A 6 19.87 16.09 -3.83
N GLY A 7 20.74 15.53 -4.63
CA GLY A 7 22.18 15.64 -4.45
C GLY A 7 22.78 14.57 -3.54
N ARG A 8 24.03 14.22 -3.82
CA ARG A 8 24.73 13.06 -3.26
C ARG A 8 24.82 13.06 -1.74
N ASN A 9 25.22 14.20 -1.16
CA ASN A 9 25.41 14.30 0.29
C ASN A 9 24.07 14.24 1.02
N ALA A 10 23.06 14.94 0.53
CA ALA A 10 21.73 14.96 1.15
C ALA A 10 21.06 13.58 1.09
N VAL A 11 21.16 12.88 -0.04
CA VAL A 11 20.64 11.52 -0.19
C VAL A 11 21.38 10.53 0.70
N LEU A 12 22.71 10.63 0.81
CA LEU A 12 23.48 9.76 1.70
C LEU A 12 23.11 10.00 3.17
N GLU A 13 22.90 11.25 3.56
CA GLU A 13 22.49 11.61 4.91
C GLU A 13 21.06 11.13 5.22
N ALA A 14 20.16 11.14 4.24
CA ALA A 14 18.82 10.56 4.41
C ALA A 14 18.89 9.07 4.79
N PHE A 15 19.74 8.28 4.14
CA PHE A 15 19.95 6.88 4.53
C PHE A 15 20.60 6.74 5.91
N ARG A 16 21.58 7.58 6.24
CA ARG A 16 22.28 7.53 7.54
C ARG A 16 21.39 7.93 8.71
N SER A 17 20.50 8.88 8.50
CA SER A 17 19.52 9.33 9.51
C SER A 17 18.33 8.38 9.67
N GLY A 18 18.30 7.25 8.93
CA GLY A 18 17.23 6.26 9.02
C GLY A 18 15.93 6.66 8.34
N LYS A 19 15.94 7.70 7.48
CA LYS A 19 14.73 8.07 6.71
C LYS A 19 14.33 6.93 5.79
N CYS A 20 13.04 6.67 5.69
CA CYS A 20 12.50 5.66 4.79
C CYS A 20 12.52 6.18 3.34
N VAL A 21 13.49 5.72 2.55
CA VAL A 21 13.61 6.06 1.13
C VAL A 21 12.79 5.07 0.30
N ASP A 22 11.70 5.54 -0.29
CA ASP A 22 10.81 4.71 -1.12
C ASP A 22 11.41 4.38 -2.48
N LYS A 23 11.97 5.39 -3.14
CA LYS A 23 12.59 5.25 -4.47
C LYS A 23 13.86 6.08 -4.56
N LEU A 24 14.87 5.52 -5.18
CA LEU A 24 16.12 6.20 -5.50
C LEU A 24 16.31 6.23 -7.03
N PHE A 25 16.51 7.41 -7.56
CA PHE A 25 16.83 7.62 -8.98
C PHE A 25 18.31 7.95 -9.11
N ILE A 26 19.02 7.21 -9.93
CA ILE A 26 20.45 7.38 -10.20
C ILE A 26 20.65 7.61 -11.69
N LEU A 27 21.51 8.56 -12.06
CA LEU A 27 21.92 8.75 -13.44
C LEU A 27 22.54 7.47 -14.00
N ASP A 28 22.01 7.01 -15.12
CA ASP A 28 22.53 5.81 -15.78
C ASP A 28 24.01 5.98 -16.15
N GLY A 29 24.80 4.92 -15.97
CA GLY A 29 26.24 4.93 -16.16
C GLY A 29 27.06 5.63 -15.06
N CYS A 30 26.45 6.30 -14.09
CA CYS A 30 27.16 6.93 -12.99
C CYS A 30 27.59 5.89 -11.94
N GLN A 31 28.92 5.69 -11.82
CA GLN A 31 29.50 4.69 -10.92
C GLN A 31 30.64 5.24 -10.04
N ASP A 32 30.66 6.52 -9.77
CA ASP A 32 31.66 7.12 -8.88
C ASP A 32 31.49 6.67 -7.41
N GLY A 33 32.50 6.92 -6.60
CA GLY A 33 32.56 6.43 -5.20
C GLY A 33 31.33 6.83 -4.34
N PRO A 34 30.90 8.09 -4.35
CA PRO A 34 29.70 8.52 -3.62
C PRO A 34 28.43 7.80 -4.08
N VAL A 35 28.19 7.68 -5.38
CA VAL A 35 27.01 7.01 -5.94
C VAL A 35 27.02 5.51 -5.62
N ARG A 36 28.17 4.84 -5.66
CA ARG A 36 28.29 3.44 -5.23
C ARG A 36 27.93 3.28 -3.75
N THR A 37 28.33 4.22 -2.91
CA THR A 37 27.98 4.20 -1.48
C THR A 37 26.48 4.34 -1.29
N ILE A 38 25.84 5.31 -1.94
CA ILE A 38 24.38 5.52 -1.89
C ILE A 38 23.66 4.26 -2.37
N ALA A 39 24.06 3.68 -3.51
CA ALA A 39 23.45 2.45 -4.03
C ALA A 39 23.62 1.26 -3.08
N ARG A 40 24.72 1.18 -2.33
CA ARG A 40 24.93 0.16 -1.30
C ARG A 40 23.98 0.35 -0.11
N GLU A 41 23.83 1.57 0.39
CA GLU A 41 22.87 1.85 1.49
C GLU A 41 21.42 1.58 1.03
N ALA A 42 21.05 1.96 -0.19
CA ALA A 42 19.75 1.66 -0.76
C ALA A 42 19.45 0.15 -0.83
N ARG A 43 20.45 -0.67 -1.17
CA ARG A 43 20.29 -2.14 -1.17
C ARG A 43 20.11 -2.73 0.23
N LYS A 44 20.77 -2.16 1.26
CA LYS A 44 20.60 -2.61 2.65
C LYS A 44 19.19 -2.38 3.18
N THR A 45 18.56 -1.29 2.75
CA THR A 45 17.20 -0.92 3.13
C THR A 45 16.16 -1.46 2.14
N ASP A 46 16.58 -2.24 1.15
CA ASP A 46 15.72 -2.78 0.09
C ASP A 46 14.94 -1.67 -0.66
N THR A 47 15.58 -0.49 -0.78
CA THR A 47 15.05 0.65 -1.53
C THR A 47 15.05 0.36 -3.03
N ILE A 48 13.98 0.75 -3.74
CA ILE A 48 13.90 0.61 -5.18
C ILE A 48 14.88 1.57 -5.86
N ILE A 49 15.84 1.02 -6.59
CA ILE A 49 16.79 1.80 -7.38
C ILE A 49 16.36 1.83 -8.84
N ASN A 50 16.17 3.02 -9.40
CA ASN A 50 15.88 3.27 -10.80
C ASN A 50 17.09 3.98 -11.44
N TYR A 51 17.70 3.34 -12.43
CA TYR A 51 18.70 3.99 -13.26
C TYR A 51 17.97 4.69 -14.41
N VAL A 52 18.20 6.00 -14.56
CA VAL A 52 17.45 6.85 -15.48
C VAL A 52 18.37 7.80 -16.25
N SER A 53 17.89 8.30 -17.39
CA SER A 53 18.61 9.29 -18.19
C SER A 53 18.73 10.65 -17.46
N LYS A 54 19.64 11.49 -17.92
CA LYS A 54 19.82 12.84 -17.39
C LYS A 54 18.54 13.67 -17.53
N GLU A 55 17.91 13.60 -18.70
CA GLU A 55 16.66 14.31 -19.00
C GLU A 55 15.56 13.91 -18.03
N ARG A 56 15.50 12.64 -17.64
CA ARG A 56 14.53 12.16 -16.65
C ARG A 56 14.82 12.70 -15.25
N LEU A 57 16.09 12.78 -14.85
CA LEU A 57 16.48 13.41 -13.58
C LEU A 57 16.16 14.91 -13.59
N ASP A 58 16.48 15.62 -14.68
CA ASP A 58 16.17 17.04 -14.82
C ASP A 58 14.66 17.33 -14.74
N GLN A 59 13.82 16.42 -15.28
CA GLN A 59 12.35 16.50 -15.17
C GLN A 59 11.84 16.24 -13.75
N LEU A 60 12.50 15.36 -13.02
CA LEU A 60 12.13 15.02 -11.64
C LEU A 60 12.64 16.06 -10.64
N SER A 61 13.71 16.76 -10.96
CA SER A 61 14.41 17.68 -10.07
C SER A 61 13.60 18.96 -9.84
N GLU A 62 13.42 19.33 -8.58
CA GLU A 62 12.81 20.59 -8.16
C GLU A 62 13.85 21.71 -8.06
N THR A 63 15.09 21.37 -7.70
CA THR A 63 16.16 22.33 -7.41
C THR A 63 17.14 22.49 -8.56
N HIS A 64 17.11 21.60 -9.56
CA HIS A 64 18.09 21.46 -10.63
C HIS A 64 19.55 21.21 -10.15
N ALA A 65 19.70 20.78 -8.89
CA ALA A 65 20.99 20.50 -8.25
C ALA A 65 21.16 19.01 -7.86
N HIS A 66 20.50 18.09 -8.58
CA HIS A 66 20.42 16.68 -8.24
C HIS A 66 21.76 15.92 -8.25
N GLN A 67 22.81 16.42 -8.90
CA GLN A 67 24.14 15.79 -8.95
C GLN A 67 24.13 14.30 -9.38
N GLY A 68 23.14 13.91 -10.19
CA GLY A 68 22.94 12.54 -10.67
C GLY A 68 22.18 11.62 -9.73
N VAL A 69 21.62 12.12 -8.60
CA VAL A 69 20.83 11.32 -7.66
C VAL A 69 19.66 12.11 -7.09
N ILE A 70 18.50 11.45 -7.00
CA ILE A 70 17.29 11.96 -6.37
C ILE A 70 16.68 10.82 -5.55
N ALA A 71 16.31 11.09 -4.29
CA ALA A 71 15.59 10.18 -3.43
C ALA A 71 14.17 10.69 -3.16
N GLN A 72 13.19 9.82 -3.26
CA GLN A 72 11.84 10.04 -2.77
C GLN A 72 11.69 9.39 -1.40
N VAL A 73 11.42 10.18 -0.39
CA VAL A 73 11.32 9.75 1.01
C VAL A 73 9.85 9.72 1.42
N ALA A 74 9.47 8.69 2.16
CA ALA A 74 8.14 8.62 2.75
C ALA A 74 7.94 9.79 3.74
N ALA A 75 6.77 10.39 3.72
CA ALA A 75 6.39 11.44 4.67
C ALA A 75 6.01 10.88 6.05
N TYR A 76 5.77 9.55 6.11
CA TYR A 76 5.37 8.82 7.32
C TYR A 76 6.10 7.48 7.39
N ASP A 77 6.31 6.99 8.59
CA ASP A 77 6.93 5.69 8.80
C ASP A 77 5.97 4.56 8.43
N TYR A 78 6.53 3.47 7.88
CA TYR A 78 5.79 2.24 7.65
C TYR A 78 5.84 1.35 8.88
N SER A 79 4.73 0.67 9.13
CA SER A 79 4.66 -0.42 10.09
C SER A 79 5.03 -1.76 9.45
N THR A 80 5.19 -2.77 10.27
CA THR A 80 5.30 -4.16 9.84
C THR A 80 3.93 -4.85 9.84
N VAL A 81 3.83 -5.97 9.14
CA VAL A 81 2.62 -6.81 9.17
C VAL A 81 2.36 -7.35 10.58
N ASP A 82 3.41 -7.71 11.30
CA ASP A 82 3.30 -8.22 12.68
C ASP A 82 2.79 -7.15 13.65
N GLU A 83 3.20 -5.89 13.50
CA GLU A 83 2.63 -4.77 14.28
C GLU A 83 1.14 -4.56 14.00
N ILE A 84 0.69 -4.73 12.76
CA ILE A 84 -0.73 -4.67 12.42
C ILE A 84 -1.51 -5.81 13.11
N LEU A 85 -0.97 -7.02 13.11
CA LEU A 85 -1.58 -8.16 13.78
C LEU A 85 -1.60 -8.00 15.31
N ALA A 86 -0.50 -7.53 15.90
CA ALA A 86 -0.42 -7.25 17.33
C ALA A 86 -1.51 -6.25 17.77
N ARG A 87 -1.82 -5.25 16.95
CA ARG A 87 -2.90 -4.31 17.23
C ARG A 87 -4.28 -4.98 17.29
N ALA A 88 -4.55 -5.99 16.46
CA ALA A 88 -5.79 -6.76 16.53
C ALA A 88 -5.86 -7.58 17.83
N GLU A 89 -4.74 -8.20 18.20
CA GLU A 89 -4.62 -8.97 19.44
C GLU A 89 -4.81 -8.09 20.69
N GLU A 90 -4.16 -6.92 20.75
CA GLU A 90 -4.29 -5.95 21.84
C GLU A 90 -5.74 -5.48 22.04
N LYS A 91 -6.52 -5.37 20.95
CA LYS A 91 -7.94 -5.01 21.01
C LYS A 91 -8.86 -6.20 21.31
N GLY A 92 -8.33 -7.44 21.28
CA GLY A 92 -9.15 -8.66 21.38
C GLY A 92 -10.13 -8.83 20.22
N GLU A 93 -9.78 -8.33 19.03
CA GLU A 93 -10.65 -8.33 17.85
C GLU A 93 -10.13 -9.31 16.79
N ALA A 94 -11.06 -9.89 16.02
CA ALA A 94 -10.68 -10.67 14.85
C ALA A 94 -9.94 -9.76 13.83
N PRO A 95 -8.75 -10.13 13.34
CA PRO A 95 -8.01 -9.31 12.38
C PRO A 95 -8.86 -8.87 11.20
N PHE A 96 -8.73 -7.60 10.83
CA PHE A 96 -9.29 -7.03 9.61
C PHE A 96 -8.21 -6.21 8.92
N LEU A 97 -7.79 -6.65 7.73
CA LEU A 97 -6.71 -6.07 6.96
C LEU A 97 -7.25 -5.61 5.60
N ILE A 98 -6.68 -4.53 5.05
CA ILE A 98 -6.92 -4.16 3.66
C ILE A 98 -5.59 -4.29 2.91
N ILE A 99 -5.58 -5.06 1.83
CA ILE A 99 -4.41 -5.26 0.98
C ILE A 99 -4.68 -4.58 -0.36
N LEU A 100 -3.72 -3.81 -0.85
CA LEU A 100 -3.81 -3.12 -2.11
C LEU A 100 -2.88 -3.75 -3.14
N ASP A 101 -3.40 -4.09 -4.30
CA ASP A 101 -2.64 -4.63 -5.42
C ASP A 101 -2.61 -3.61 -6.57
N ASN A 102 -1.42 -3.06 -6.85
CA ASN A 102 -1.18 -2.07 -7.91
C ASN A 102 -1.99 -0.76 -7.81
N VAL A 103 -2.30 -0.28 -6.61
CA VAL A 103 -2.93 1.03 -6.41
C VAL A 103 -1.86 2.12 -6.40
N GLU A 104 -1.78 2.90 -7.46
CA GLU A 104 -0.72 3.90 -7.69
C GLU A 104 -1.20 5.35 -7.48
N ASP A 105 -2.51 5.59 -7.42
CA ASP A 105 -3.05 6.92 -7.17
C ASP A 105 -3.02 7.26 -5.67
N PRO A 106 -2.34 8.37 -5.28
CA PRO A 106 -2.28 8.82 -3.89
C PRO A 106 -3.64 9.21 -3.30
N HIS A 107 -4.59 9.64 -4.14
CA HIS A 107 -5.94 9.96 -3.67
C HIS A 107 -6.69 8.70 -3.26
N ASN A 108 -6.57 7.62 -4.03
CA ASN A 108 -7.17 6.33 -3.68
C ASN A 108 -6.54 5.75 -2.41
N LEU A 109 -5.21 5.73 -2.32
CA LEU A 109 -4.56 5.23 -1.11
C LEU A 109 -5.00 6.01 0.14
N GLY A 110 -5.02 7.36 0.06
CA GLY A 110 -5.45 8.19 1.19
C GLY A 110 -6.91 7.94 1.59
N ALA A 111 -7.83 7.84 0.61
CA ALA A 111 -9.23 7.54 0.85
C ALA A 111 -9.42 6.14 1.45
N ILE A 112 -8.65 5.14 0.99
CA ILE A 112 -8.69 3.77 1.53
C ILE A 112 -8.16 3.73 2.97
N ILE A 113 -7.07 4.42 3.30
CA ILE A 113 -6.55 4.53 4.67
C ILE A 113 -7.61 5.13 5.60
N ARG A 114 -8.29 6.19 5.15
CA ARG A 114 -9.40 6.79 5.91
C ARG A 114 -10.54 5.81 6.13
N THR A 115 -10.97 5.12 5.07
CA THR A 115 -12.01 4.10 5.15
C THR A 115 -11.59 2.94 6.07
N ALA A 116 -10.36 2.47 5.97
CA ALA A 116 -9.80 1.42 6.82
C ALA A 116 -9.92 1.78 8.31
N ASN A 117 -9.53 3.01 8.67
CA ASN A 117 -9.66 3.51 10.04
C ASN A 117 -11.13 3.47 10.51
N LEU A 118 -12.03 4.07 9.74
CA LEU A 118 -13.44 4.21 10.09
C LEU A 118 -14.19 2.87 10.11
N ALA A 119 -13.78 1.91 9.29
CA ALA A 119 -14.30 0.54 9.26
C ALA A 119 -13.69 -0.37 10.34
N GLY A 120 -12.75 0.13 11.14
CA GLY A 120 -12.09 -0.65 12.18
C GLY A 120 -11.07 -1.66 11.64
N ALA A 121 -10.55 -1.49 10.43
CA ALA A 121 -9.43 -2.29 9.94
C ALA A 121 -8.17 -1.99 10.77
N HIS A 122 -7.38 -3.03 11.05
CA HIS A 122 -6.20 -2.95 11.89
C HIS A 122 -5.00 -2.36 11.16
N GLY A 123 -5.00 -2.41 9.84
CA GLY A 123 -3.99 -1.79 9.00
C GLY A 123 -4.20 -2.02 7.50
N VAL A 124 -3.37 -1.33 6.72
CA VAL A 124 -3.34 -1.43 5.26
C VAL A 124 -1.99 -2.00 4.84
N ILE A 125 -1.99 -2.90 3.87
CA ILE A 125 -0.77 -3.52 3.32
C ILE A 125 -0.65 -3.13 1.84
N ILE A 126 0.50 -2.59 1.47
CA ILE A 126 0.80 -2.18 0.09
C ILE A 126 2.06 -2.88 -0.43
N PRO A 127 2.19 -3.12 -1.75
CA PRO A 127 3.42 -3.66 -2.30
C PRO A 127 4.51 -2.58 -2.38
N LYS A 128 5.77 -2.99 -2.35
CA LYS A 128 6.91 -2.08 -2.56
C LYS A 128 6.95 -1.51 -3.97
N ARG A 129 6.51 -2.25 -4.96
CA ARG A 129 6.49 -1.85 -6.37
C ARG A 129 5.08 -1.70 -6.86
N ARG A 130 4.85 -0.86 -7.86
CA ARG A 130 3.53 -0.59 -8.45
C ARG A 130 2.52 -0.15 -7.39
N ALA A 131 2.96 0.69 -6.48
CA ALA A 131 2.14 1.34 -5.48
C ALA A 131 2.67 2.75 -5.21
N VAL A 132 1.79 3.62 -4.82
CA VAL A 132 2.17 4.91 -4.26
C VAL A 132 2.62 4.72 -2.82
N GLY A 133 3.68 5.42 -2.41
CA GLY A 133 4.12 5.46 -1.01
C GLY A 133 3.33 6.44 -0.15
N LEU A 134 3.71 6.54 1.13
CA LEU A 134 3.09 7.45 2.09
C LEU A 134 3.55 8.90 1.86
N THR A 135 2.98 9.53 0.85
CA THR A 135 3.28 10.92 0.46
C THR A 135 2.43 11.92 1.26
N SER A 136 2.80 13.21 1.21
CA SER A 136 1.98 14.27 1.79
C SER A 136 0.60 14.39 1.14
N THR A 137 0.43 13.99 -0.11
CA THR A 137 -0.88 13.90 -0.78
C THR A 137 -1.73 12.83 -0.12
N VAL A 138 -1.16 11.64 0.15
CA VAL A 138 -1.83 10.56 0.88
C VAL A 138 -2.25 11.04 2.28
N ALA A 139 -1.38 11.75 2.99
CA ALA A 139 -1.70 12.31 4.29
C ALA A 139 -2.86 13.30 4.26
N LYS A 140 -2.88 14.20 3.29
CA LYS A 140 -3.99 15.16 3.10
C LYS A 140 -5.28 14.45 2.76
N THR A 141 -5.24 13.47 1.87
CA THR A 141 -6.45 12.75 1.39
C THR A 141 -7.00 11.83 2.47
N SER A 142 -6.15 11.26 3.32
CA SER A 142 -6.57 10.48 4.49
C SER A 142 -7.15 11.34 5.62
N ALA A 143 -7.15 12.68 5.48
CA ALA A 143 -7.60 13.63 6.51
C ALA A 143 -6.91 13.42 7.88
N GLY A 144 -5.65 12.96 7.87
CA GLY A 144 -4.86 12.71 9.06
C GLY A 144 -4.98 11.29 9.64
N GLU A 145 -5.87 10.45 9.08
CA GLU A 145 -6.07 9.06 9.58
C GLU A 145 -4.84 8.16 9.39
N ILE A 146 -3.89 8.57 8.54
CA ILE A 146 -2.59 7.91 8.38
C ILE A 146 -1.79 7.84 9.72
N ASN A 147 -2.04 8.75 10.65
CA ASN A 147 -1.41 8.73 11.98
C ASN A 147 -1.98 7.64 12.90
N TYR A 148 -3.15 7.12 12.57
CA TYR A 148 -3.90 6.15 13.39
C TYR A 148 -4.04 4.80 12.73
N THR A 149 -3.77 4.69 11.43
CA THR A 149 -3.90 3.46 10.65
C THR A 149 -2.52 2.99 10.20
N PRO A 150 -1.97 1.93 10.78
CA PRO A 150 -0.69 1.38 10.35
C PRO A 150 -0.72 0.97 8.87
N VAL A 151 0.34 1.31 8.15
CA VAL A 151 0.53 0.89 6.76
C VAL A 151 1.80 0.08 6.66
N ALA A 152 1.69 -1.18 6.25
CA ALA A 152 2.85 -2.04 6.02
C ALA A 152 3.19 -2.10 4.53
N LYS A 153 4.49 -2.20 4.23
CA LYS A 153 5.01 -2.29 2.87
C LYS A 153 5.72 -3.62 2.66
N VAL A 154 5.20 -4.43 1.74
CA VAL A 154 5.69 -5.80 1.53
C VAL A 154 6.28 -6.00 0.13
N THR A 155 7.24 -6.92 0.01
CA THR A 155 7.91 -7.19 -1.26
C THR A 155 7.04 -8.05 -2.18
N ASN A 156 6.24 -8.96 -1.63
CA ASN A 156 5.43 -9.91 -2.39
C ASN A 156 4.06 -10.12 -1.71
N ILE A 157 3.01 -9.61 -2.34
CA ILE A 157 1.62 -9.70 -1.82
C ILE A 157 1.16 -11.16 -1.73
N VAL A 158 1.43 -11.99 -2.74
CA VAL A 158 1.00 -13.40 -2.75
C VAL A 158 1.57 -14.13 -1.55
N ARG A 159 2.89 -14.05 -1.35
CA ARG A 159 3.55 -14.66 -0.21
C ARG A 159 3.03 -14.13 1.13
N THR A 160 2.76 -12.83 1.22
CA THR A 160 2.19 -12.23 2.44
C THR A 160 0.78 -12.79 2.72
N ILE A 161 -0.05 -12.97 1.70
CA ILE A 161 -1.36 -13.61 1.83
C ILE A 161 -1.20 -15.04 2.34
N GLU A 162 -0.32 -15.85 1.73
CA GLU A 162 -0.06 -17.23 2.15
C GLU A 162 0.39 -17.32 3.61
N GLU A 163 1.35 -16.49 4.03
CA GLU A 163 1.83 -16.42 5.42
C GLU A 163 0.72 -16.02 6.41
N LEU A 164 -0.18 -15.13 6.01
CA LEU A 164 -1.32 -14.70 6.83
C LEU A 164 -2.44 -15.75 6.87
N LYS A 165 -2.64 -16.52 5.81
CA LYS A 165 -3.55 -17.68 5.80
C LYS A 165 -3.11 -18.76 6.78
N GLU A 166 -1.81 -19.01 6.92
CA GLU A 166 -1.26 -19.92 7.95
C GLU A 166 -1.58 -19.45 9.37
N LYS A 167 -1.81 -18.13 9.57
CA LYS A 167 -2.27 -17.53 10.83
C LYS A 167 -3.81 -17.54 10.99
N GLY A 168 -4.54 -18.16 10.07
CA GLY A 168 -6.00 -18.30 10.14
C GLY A 168 -6.79 -17.10 9.61
N ILE A 169 -6.19 -16.25 8.79
CA ILE A 169 -6.89 -15.12 8.16
C ILE A 169 -7.38 -15.55 6.78
N TRP A 170 -8.65 -15.32 6.48
CA TRP A 170 -9.25 -15.55 5.18
C TRP A 170 -9.13 -14.32 4.28
N PHE A 171 -9.01 -14.53 2.98
CA PHE A 171 -8.84 -13.45 2.02
C PHE A 171 -9.97 -13.40 1.01
N VAL A 172 -10.57 -12.21 0.87
CA VAL A 172 -11.56 -11.91 -0.16
C VAL A 172 -11.02 -10.82 -1.08
N CYS A 173 -11.01 -11.06 -2.38
CA CYS A 173 -10.66 -10.04 -3.37
C CYS A 173 -11.91 -9.47 -4.06
N ALA A 174 -11.84 -8.17 -4.39
CA ALA A 174 -12.85 -7.47 -5.17
C ALA A 174 -12.66 -7.77 -6.66
N ASP A 175 -13.63 -8.43 -7.29
CA ASP A 175 -13.63 -8.69 -8.73
C ASP A 175 -15.06 -8.87 -9.22
N MET A 176 -15.37 -8.42 -10.44
CA MET A 176 -16.72 -8.51 -11.03
C MET A 176 -17.19 -9.95 -11.31
N GLY A 177 -16.26 -10.87 -11.52
CA GLY A 177 -16.54 -12.28 -11.77
C GLY A 177 -16.78 -13.12 -10.52
N GLY A 178 -16.84 -12.50 -9.35
CA GLY A 178 -17.00 -13.17 -8.06
C GLY A 178 -18.46 -13.44 -7.68
N GLU A 179 -18.61 -14.10 -6.54
CA GLU A 179 -19.90 -14.27 -5.85
C GLU A 179 -20.38 -12.92 -5.31
N THR A 180 -21.69 -12.71 -5.26
CA THR A 180 -22.25 -11.47 -4.70
C THR A 180 -21.80 -11.31 -3.23
N MET A 181 -21.27 -10.16 -2.87
CA MET A 181 -20.71 -9.88 -1.53
C MET A 181 -21.70 -10.20 -0.39
N TYR A 182 -22.99 -10.16 -0.66
CA TYR A 182 -24.06 -10.44 0.32
C TYR A 182 -24.22 -11.92 0.64
N ASP A 183 -23.72 -12.80 -0.23
CA ASP A 183 -23.86 -14.26 -0.10
C ASP A 183 -22.62 -14.91 0.55
N LEU A 184 -21.54 -14.15 0.74
CA LEU A 184 -20.30 -14.58 1.39
C LEU A 184 -20.35 -14.39 2.91
N ASP A 185 -19.77 -15.33 3.69
CA ASP A 185 -19.51 -15.10 5.13
C ASP A 185 -18.18 -14.37 5.34
N LEU A 186 -18.27 -13.09 5.66
CA LEU A 186 -17.14 -12.19 5.91
C LEU A 186 -16.94 -11.86 7.39
N THR A 187 -17.47 -12.67 8.30
CA THR A 187 -17.50 -12.38 9.75
C THR A 187 -16.22 -12.72 10.50
N GLY A 188 -15.37 -13.62 9.95
CA GLY A 188 -14.13 -14.09 10.59
C GLY A 188 -12.94 -13.11 10.48
N PRO A 189 -11.72 -13.58 10.86
CA PRO A 189 -10.48 -12.87 10.52
C PRO A 189 -10.38 -12.70 9.01
N MET A 190 -10.29 -11.45 8.53
CA MET A 190 -10.47 -11.15 7.10
C MET A 190 -9.41 -10.19 6.55
N GLY A 191 -8.87 -10.52 5.39
CA GLY A 191 -8.10 -9.63 4.52
C GLY A 191 -8.93 -9.28 3.27
N LEU A 192 -9.23 -8.00 3.09
CA LEU A 192 -9.89 -7.47 1.89
C LEU A 192 -8.83 -7.03 0.89
N VAL A 193 -8.82 -7.61 -0.30
CA VAL A 193 -7.87 -7.30 -1.37
C VAL A 193 -8.55 -6.42 -2.43
N ILE A 194 -7.98 -5.26 -2.68
CA ILE A 194 -8.45 -4.28 -3.66
C ILE A 194 -7.39 -4.11 -4.75
N GLY A 195 -7.79 -4.25 -5.98
CA GLY A 195 -6.96 -3.99 -7.15
C GLY A 195 -7.04 -2.56 -7.66
N ASN A 196 -6.33 -2.31 -8.74
CA ASN A 196 -6.36 -1.04 -9.44
C ASN A 196 -7.62 -0.92 -10.32
N GLU A 197 -8.01 0.31 -10.72
CA GLU A 197 -9.25 0.57 -11.43
C GLU A 197 -9.28 -0.04 -12.84
N GLY A 198 -8.13 -0.19 -13.49
CA GLY A 198 -8.05 -0.68 -14.87
C GLY A 198 -8.00 -2.19 -14.99
N GLU A 199 -7.08 -2.80 -14.25
CA GLU A 199 -6.76 -4.24 -14.35
C GLU A 199 -7.39 -5.08 -13.23
N GLY A 200 -7.93 -4.42 -12.18
CA GLY A 200 -8.44 -5.10 -11.00
C GLY A 200 -7.32 -5.74 -10.17
N VAL A 201 -7.65 -6.81 -9.48
CA VAL A 201 -6.68 -7.61 -8.73
C VAL A 201 -5.91 -8.52 -9.70
N SER A 202 -4.59 -8.52 -9.61
CA SER A 202 -3.73 -9.32 -10.47
C SER A 202 -4.03 -10.83 -10.31
N ARG A 203 -3.86 -11.59 -11.40
CA ARG A 203 -4.23 -13.00 -11.45
C ARG A 203 -3.66 -13.84 -10.30
N LEU A 204 -2.37 -13.70 -9.99
CA LEU A 204 -1.74 -14.48 -8.94
C LEU A 204 -2.24 -14.09 -7.54
N VAL A 205 -2.52 -12.81 -7.31
CA VAL A 205 -3.08 -12.34 -6.04
C VAL A 205 -4.51 -12.85 -5.86
N ARG A 206 -5.32 -12.83 -6.93
CA ARG A 206 -6.68 -13.39 -6.92
C ARG A 206 -6.67 -14.89 -6.66
N GLU A 207 -5.78 -15.64 -7.31
CA GLU A 207 -5.62 -17.09 -7.09
C GLU A 207 -5.18 -17.45 -5.67
N ALA A 208 -4.49 -16.53 -4.96
CA ALA A 208 -4.11 -16.71 -3.57
C ALA A 208 -5.24 -16.40 -2.58
N CYS A 209 -6.30 -15.68 -3.00
CA CYS A 209 -7.46 -15.40 -2.17
C CYS A 209 -8.38 -16.61 -2.05
N ASP A 210 -9.13 -16.69 -0.94
CA ASP A 210 -10.10 -17.77 -0.68
C ASP A 210 -11.45 -17.51 -1.35
N PHE A 211 -11.82 -16.22 -1.47
CA PHE A 211 -13.08 -15.78 -2.02
C PHE A 211 -12.86 -14.65 -3.03
N THR A 212 -13.78 -14.56 -3.97
CA THR A 212 -13.89 -13.42 -4.88
C THR A 212 -15.27 -12.81 -4.70
N ALA A 213 -15.33 -11.55 -4.28
CA ALA A 213 -16.57 -10.84 -4.02
C ALA A 213 -16.87 -9.84 -5.14
N SER A 214 -18.09 -9.90 -5.66
CA SER A 214 -18.61 -8.90 -6.59
C SER A 214 -19.58 -7.95 -5.89
N ILE A 215 -19.48 -6.66 -6.26
CA ILE A 215 -20.44 -5.62 -5.89
C ILE A 215 -21.51 -5.59 -7.00
N PRO A 216 -22.81 -5.77 -6.69
CA PRO A 216 -23.84 -5.73 -7.71
C PRO A 216 -23.93 -4.37 -8.42
N MET A 217 -23.68 -4.34 -9.71
CA MET A 217 -23.80 -3.15 -10.55
C MET A 217 -25.16 -3.10 -11.23
N LYS A 218 -25.74 -1.90 -11.40
CA LYS A 218 -27.02 -1.64 -12.04
C LYS A 218 -26.93 -0.67 -13.21
N GLY A 219 -25.76 -0.08 -13.41
CA GLY A 219 -25.50 0.88 -14.48
C GLY A 219 -24.79 0.24 -15.67
N ASP A 220 -24.46 1.07 -16.65
CA ASP A 220 -23.77 0.67 -17.87
C ASP A 220 -22.23 0.56 -17.69
N ILE A 221 -21.71 1.02 -16.56
CA ILE A 221 -20.29 0.94 -16.22
C ILE A 221 -20.09 -0.23 -15.25
N ASP A 222 -19.09 -1.05 -15.54
CA ASP A 222 -18.88 -2.33 -14.86
C ASP A 222 -18.05 -2.23 -13.57
N SER A 223 -17.42 -1.08 -13.28
CA SER A 223 -16.52 -0.95 -12.13
C SER A 223 -16.71 0.35 -11.36
N LEU A 224 -16.45 0.28 -10.06
CA LEU A 224 -16.31 1.43 -9.17
C LEU A 224 -14.84 1.85 -9.11
N ASN A 225 -14.61 3.13 -8.74
CA ASN A 225 -13.29 3.56 -8.31
C ASN A 225 -12.79 2.66 -7.16
N ALA A 226 -11.48 2.38 -7.11
CA ALA A 226 -10.87 1.45 -6.15
C ALA A 226 -11.18 1.82 -4.69
N SER A 227 -11.13 3.10 -4.33
CA SER A 227 -11.42 3.54 -2.96
C SER A 227 -12.90 3.42 -2.61
N VAL A 228 -13.79 3.57 -3.58
CA VAL A 228 -15.24 3.36 -3.41
C VAL A 228 -15.54 1.88 -3.22
N ALA A 229 -14.98 1.01 -4.06
CA ALA A 229 -15.12 -0.45 -3.92
C ALA A 229 -14.60 -0.93 -2.57
N ALA A 230 -13.43 -0.42 -2.12
CA ALA A 230 -12.89 -0.70 -0.80
C ALA A 230 -13.86 -0.29 0.31
N GLY A 231 -14.50 0.88 0.18
CA GLY A 231 -15.49 1.35 1.17
C GLY A 231 -16.72 0.47 1.23
N VAL A 232 -17.31 0.10 0.09
CA VAL A 232 -18.49 -0.75 0.01
C VAL A 232 -18.23 -2.11 0.64
N LEU A 233 -17.14 -2.79 0.27
CA LEU A 233 -16.79 -4.12 0.78
C LEU A 233 -16.34 -4.09 2.25
N ALA A 234 -15.60 -3.06 2.66
CA ALA A 234 -15.20 -2.91 4.05
C ALA A 234 -16.42 -2.75 4.99
N TYR A 235 -17.40 -1.96 4.57
CA TYR A 235 -18.62 -1.78 5.36
C TYR A 235 -19.57 -2.96 5.28
N GLU A 236 -19.52 -3.79 4.26
CA GLU A 236 -20.22 -5.09 4.27
C GLU A 236 -19.60 -6.03 5.31
N ILE A 237 -18.28 -6.08 5.44
CA ILE A 237 -17.60 -6.82 6.51
C ILE A 237 -18.05 -6.30 7.89
N VAL A 238 -18.07 -4.98 8.06
CA VAL A 238 -18.55 -4.33 9.31
C VAL A 238 -19.99 -4.71 9.60
N ARG A 239 -20.88 -4.58 8.62
CA ARG A 239 -22.30 -4.92 8.77
C ARG A 239 -22.51 -6.36 9.24
N GLN A 240 -21.79 -7.32 8.60
CA GLN A 240 -21.91 -8.73 8.98
C GLN A 240 -21.37 -8.99 10.39
N ARG A 241 -20.23 -8.40 10.75
CA ARG A 241 -19.66 -8.52 12.10
C ARG A 241 -20.58 -7.95 13.17
N LEU A 242 -21.19 -6.77 12.93
CA LEU A 242 -22.17 -6.17 13.84
C LEU A 242 -23.41 -7.04 13.99
N ALA A 243 -23.96 -7.55 12.90
CA ALA A 243 -25.12 -8.45 12.91
C ALA A 243 -24.84 -9.74 13.73
N LYS A 244 -23.64 -10.33 13.58
CA LYS A 244 -23.21 -11.51 14.35
C LYS A 244 -23.03 -11.19 15.84
N ALA A 245 -22.61 -9.98 16.18
CA ALA A 245 -22.46 -9.52 17.56
C ALA A 245 -23.79 -9.10 18.23
N GLY A 246 -24.92 -9.14 17.52
CA GLY A 246 -26.22 -8.75 18.03
C GLY A 246 -26.39 -7.23 18.20
N LYS A 247 -25.66 -6.44 17.43
CA LYS A 247 -25.67 -4.97 17.43
C LYS A 247 -26.28 -4.40 16.17
#